data_216ecfdfb7b0ebc59cffd200f64c6d6f
#
_entry.id   216ecfdfb7b0ebc59cffd200f64c6d6f
#
_cell.length_a   1.000
_cell.length_b   1.000
_cell.length_c   1.000
_cell.angle_alpha   90.00
_cell.angle_beta   90.00
_cell.angle_gamma   90.00
#
_symmetry.space_group_name_H-M   'P 1'
#
loop_
_entity.id
_entity.type
_entity.pdbx_description
1 polymer ?
#
loop_
_entity_poly.entity_id
_entity_poly.type
_entity_poly.pdbx_seq_one_letter_code
_entity_poly.pdbx_strand_id
1 'polypeptide(L)'
;MPELQRLRPDHAPALLSFERENRTYFAGSVPDRGDAYFTDFAALHTARLAEQAAGICHFHLLVDADGAVLGRFNLVDVADGSADLGFRVAEKASRRGLATATVLHLCTLAATDYGLTTLRAAAALDNTASRTVLTRAGFVPTGEEVQLSGRPGLGYVWDLSRGPNGRAR
;
A
#
# COMPACT_ATOMS: atom_id res chain seq x y z
N MET A 1 -6.72 15.75 10.81
CA MET A 1 -6.69 14.28 10.56
C MET A 1 -6.22 14.00 9.15
N PRO A 2 -5.27 13.09 8.95
CA PRO A 2 -4.88 12.68 7.60
C PRO A 2 -6.06 12.05 6.85
N GLU A 3 -6.09 12.24 5.54
CA GLU A 3 -7.14 11.76 4.67
C GLU A 3 -6.58 10.81 3.62
N LEU A 4 -7.27 9.69 3.38
CA LEU A 4 -6.92 8.78 2.29
C LEU A 4 -7.53 9.30 0.98
N GLN A 5 -6.67 9.62 0.03
CA GLN A 5 -7.06 10.19 -1.26
C GLN A 5 -6.63 9.29 -2.40
N ARG A 6 -7.52 9.11 -3.37
CA ARG A 6 -7.18 8.41 -4.63
C ARG A 6 -6.14 9.23 -5.40
N LEU A 7 -5.20 8.57 -6.03
CA LEU A 7 -4.11 9.24 -6.77
C LEU A 7 -4.65 10.17 -7.85
N ARG A 8 -4.13 11.40 -7.89
CA ARG A 8 -4.46 12.44 -8.86
C ARG A 8 -3.20 13.03 -9.49
N PRO A 9 -3.32 13.69 -10.67
CA PRO A 9 -2.16 14.37 -11.29
C PRO A 9 -1.50 15.40 -10.37
N ASP A 10 -2.29 16.17 -9.61
CA ASP A 10 -1.80 17.22 -8.73
C ASP A 10 -1.05 16.73 -7.48
N HIS A 11 -1.08 15.43 -7.21
CA HIS A 11 -0.29 14.83 -6.13
C HIS A 11 1.21 14.72 -6.44
N ALA A 12 1.61 14.90 -7.70
CA ALA A 12 2.98 14.60 -8.13
C ALA A 12 4.08 15.30 -7.31
N PRO A 13 4.03 16.62 -7.02
CA PRO A 13 5.07 17.27 -6.24
C PRO A 13 5.19 16.72 -4.81
N ALA A 14 4.06 16.56 -4.11
CA ALA A 14 4.03 16.07 -2.74
C ALA A 14 4.48 14.60 -2.65
N LEU A 15 4.09 13.79 -3.63
CA LEU A 15 4.51 12.38 -3.70
C LEU A 15 6.01 12.25 -3.97
N LEU A 16 6.55 13.07 -4.85
CA LEU A 16 8.00 13.08 -5.11
C LEU A 16 8.79 13.49 -3.86
N SER A 17 8.32 14.51 -3.14
CA SER A 17 8.92 14.92 -1.86
C SER A 17 8.90 13.78 -0.85
N PHE A 18 7.78 13.09 -0.71
CA PHE A 18 7.63 11.92 0.16
C PHE A 18 8.67 10.83 -0.16
N GLU A 19 8.83 10.47 -1.42
CA GLU A 19 9.79 9.44 -1.84
C GLU A 19 11.24 9.88 -1.63
N ARG A 20 11.57 11.15 -1.90
CA ARG A 20 12.90 11.69 -1.68
C ARG A 20 13.26 11.76 -0.20
N GLU A 21 12.39 12.33 0.62
CA GLU A 21 12.62 12.51 2.06
C GLU A 21 12.80 11.18 2.79
N ASN A 22 12.11 10.14 2.34
CA ASN A 22 12.11 8.82 3.00
C ASN A 22 12.97 7.79 2.28
N ARG A 23 13.73 8.17 1.26
CA ARG A 23 14.50 7.23 0.43
C ARG A 23 15.42 6.34 1.26
N THR A 24 16.23 6.92 2.14
CA THR A 24 17.14 6.19 3.01
C THR A 24 16.39 5.32 4.02
N TYR A 25 15.32 5.86 4.60
CA TYR A 25 14.48 5.12 5.54
C TYR A 25 13.84 3.88 4.88
N PHE A 26 13.27 4.03 3.70
CA PHE A 26 12.66 2.90 2.98
C PHE A 26 13.69 1.85 2.55
N ALA A 27 14.90 2.26 2.20
CA ALA A 27 15.96 1.34 1.78
C ALA A 27 16.37 0.36 2.90
N GLY A 28 16.08 0.67 4.15
CA GLY A 28 16.30 -0.25 5.28
C GLY A 28 15.35 -1.46 5.29
N SER A 29 14.21 -1.38 4.62
CA SER A 29 13.18 -2.44 4.65
C SER A 29 12.86 -3.03 3.28
N VAL A 30 13.00 -2.24 2.22
CA VAL A 30 12.70 -2.64 0.84
C VAL A 30 13.81 -2.15 -0.09
N PRO A 31 14.02 -2.75 -1.27
CA PRO A 31 15.00 -2.28 -2.23
C PRO A 31 14.76 -0.82 -2.60
N ASP A 32 15.84 -0.04 -2.72
CA ASP A 32 15.78 1.33 -3.20
C ASP A 32 15.21 1.36 -4.64
N ARG A 33 14.44 2.41 -4.95
CA ARG A 33 13.84 2.56 -6.29
C ARG A 33 14.86 2.84 -7.38
N GLY A 34 16.06 3.33 -7.02
CA GLY A 34 17.09 3.73 -7.96
C GLY A 34 16.92 5.17 -8.45
N ASP A 35 18.00 5.75 -8.96
CA ASP A 35 18.02 7.16 -9.41
C ASP A 35 17.08 7.43 -10.58
N ALA A 36 16.93 6.46 -11.49
CA ALA A 36 16.04 6.58 -12.64
C ALA A 36 14.57 6.85 -12.24
N TYR A 37 14.12 6.25 -11.14
CA TYR A 37 12.78 6.50 -10.62
C TYR A 37 12.54 8.00 -10.36
N PHE A 38 13.51 8.66 -9.74
CA PHE A 38 13.39 10.09 -9.40
C PHE A 38 13.54 10.97 -10.64
N THR A 39 14.42 10.62 -11.57
CA THR A 39 14.60 11.32 -12.83
C THR A 39 13.36 11.23 -13.72
N ASP A 40 12.76 10.05 -13.79
CA ASP A 40 11.62 9.74 -14.67
C ASP A 40 10.27 9.83 -13.93
N PHE A 41 10.24 10.42 -12.75
CA PHE A 41 9.06 10.43 -11.87
C PHE A 41 7.80 10.93 -12.56
N ALA A 42 7.88 12.02 -13.34
CA ALA A 42 6.70 12.56 -14.01
C ALA A 42 6.08 11.56 -15.00
N ALA A 43 6.90 10.88 -15.79
CA ALA A 43 6.43 9.84 -16.72
C ALA A 43 5.85 8.64 -15.98
N LEU A 44 6.48 8.21 -14.88
CA LEU A 44 6.00 7.12 -14.06
C LEU A 44 4.66 7.47 -13.39
N HIS A 45 4.51 8.70 -12.90
CA HIS A 45 3.25 9.17 -12.31
C HIS A 45 2.11 9.12 -13.33
N THR A 46 2.36 9.61 -14.54
CA THR A 46 1.40 9.52 -15.65
C THR A 46 1.04 8.07 -15.96
N ALA A 47 2.02 7.16 -16.00
CA ALA A 47 1.77 5.74 -16.22
C ALA A 47 0.90 5.12 -15.11
N ARG A 48 1.15 5.45 -13.85
CA ARG A 48 0.32 4.97 -12.73
C ARG A 48 -1.13 5.46 -12.84
N LEU A 49 -1.33 6.72 -13.23
CA LEU A 49 -2.67 7.26 -13.44
C LEU A 49 -3.40 6.53 -14.59
N ALA A 50 -2.70 6.16 -15.65
CA ALA A 50 -3.26 5.38 -16.74
C ALA A 50 -3.66 3.96 -16.31
N GLU A 51 -2.83 3.28 -15.52
CA GLU A 51 -3.14 1.97 -14.94
C GLU A 51 -4.39 2.05 -14.04
N GLN A 52 -4.49 3.10 -13.23
CA GLN A 52 -5.65 3.34 -12.39
C GLN A 52 -6.92 3.58 -13.22
N ALA A 53 -6.84 4.37 -14.27
CA ALA A 53 -7.96 4.62 -15.18
C ALA A 53 -8.41 3.34 -15.89
N ALA A 54 -7.47 2.42 -16.19
CA ALA A 54 -7.76 1.12 -16.78
C ALA A 54 -8.32 0.09 -15.77
N GLY A 55 -8.30 0.41 -14.47
CA GLY A 55 -8.81 -0.48 -13.42
C GLY A 55 -7.90 -1.66 -13.06
N ILE A 56 -6.66 -1.69 -13.56
CA ILE A 56 -5.69 -2.74 -13.24
C ILE A 56 -4.95 -2.49 -11.94
N CYS A 57 -4.98 -1.27 -11.45
CA CYS A 57 -4.42 -0.86 -10.17
C CYS A 57 -5.30 0.22 -9.54
N HIS A 58 -5.25 0.32 -8.21
CA HIS A 58 -5.85 1.44 -7.47
C HIS A 58 -4.79 2.01 -6.53
N PHE A 59 -4.46 3.27 -6.71
CA PHE A 59 -3.41 3.94 -5.93
C PHE A 59 -4.03 4.96 -4.97
N HIS A 60 -3.54 4.98 -3.73
CA HIS A 60 -4.02 5.89 -2.70
C HIS A 60 -2.85 6.52 -1.95
N LEU A 61 -3.05 7.75 -1.52
CA LEU A 61 -2.12 8.48 -0.67
C LEU A 61 -2.82 8.86 0.62
N LEU A 62 -2.11 8.71 1.74
CA LEU A 62 -2.51 9.30 3.00
C LEU A 62 -1.93 10.71 3.05
N VAL A 63 -2.79 11.71 3.05
CA VAL A 63 -2.41 13.12 2.91
C VAL A 63 -2.75 13.87 4.20
N ASP A 64 -1.79 14.62 4.73
CA ASP A 64 -1.97 15.44 5.91
C ASP A 64 -2.70 16.75 5.59
N ALA A 65 -3.11 17.46 6.63
CA ALA A 65 -3.87 18.73 6.51
C ALA A 65 -3.11 19.81 5.70
N ASP A 66 -1.79 19.78 5.71
CA ASP A 66 -0.93 20.70 4.96
C ASP A 66 -0.62 20.22 3.52
N GLY A 67 -1.19 19.11 3.10
CA GLY A 67 -0.97 18.52 1.77
C GLY A 67 0.25 17.60 1.66
N ALA A 68 0.96 17.36 2.74
CA ALA A 68 2.09 16.44 2.76
C ALA A 68 1.62 14.98 2.68
N VAL A 69 2.32 14.17 1.88
CA VAL A 69 2.06 12.74 1.80
C VAL A 69 2.72 12.04 2.98
N LEU A 70 1.93 11.28 3.73
CA LEU A 70 2.38 10.49 4.87
C LEU A 70 2.55 9.01 4.53
N GLY A 71 1.90 8.53 3.48
CA GLY A 71 1.99 7.13 3.07
C GLY A 71 1.39 6.87 1.70
N ARG A 72 1.79 5.73 1.11
CA ARG A 72 1.22 5.19 -0.12
C ARG A 72 0.59 3.85 0.17
N PHE A 73 -0.60 3.64 -0.36
CA PHE A 73 -1.37 2.40 -0.15
C PHE A 73 -1.96 1.98 -1.50
N ASN A 74 -1.43 0.91 -2.06
CA ASN A 74 -1.71 0.51 -3.43
C ASN A 74 -2.37 -0.85 -3.48
N LEU A 75 -3.35 -0.99 -4.38
CA LEU A 75 -3.91 -2.26 -4.81
C LEU A 75 -3.44 -2.48 -6.24
N VAL A 76 -2.65 -3.52 -6.47
CA VAL A 76 -2.07 -3.81 -7.79
C VAL A 76 -2.51 -5.20 -8.26
N ASP A 77 -2.29 -5.49 -9.54
CA ASP A 77 -2.66 -6.76 -10.16
C ASP A 77 -4.14 -7.11 -9.91
N VAL A 78 -5.01 -6.14 -10.11
CA VAL A 78 -6.46 -6.30 -9.93
C VAL A 78 -6.98 -7.23 -11.02
N ALA A 79 -7.47 -8.41 -10.61
CA ALA A 79 -8.06 -9.39 -11.50
C ALA A 79 -8.95 -10.36 -10.73
N ASP A 80 -10.04 -10.78 -11.35
CA ASP A 80 -10.92 -11.83 -10.83
C ASP A 80 -11.37 -11.60 -9.36
N GLY A 81 -11.65 -10.35 -9.03
CA GLY A 81 -12.11 -9.97 -7.68
C GLY A 81 -11.00 -9.92 -6.63
N SER A 82 -9.73 -10.00 -7.02
CA SER A 82 -8.61 -9.93 -6.09
C SER A 82 -7.59 -8.88 -6.47
N ALA A 83 -6.76 -8.47 -5.52
CA ALA A 83 -5.64 -7.56 -5.74
C ALA A 83 -4.56 -7.80 -4.69
N ASP A 84 -3.36 -7.31 -4.98
CA ASP A 84 -2.23 -7.33 -4.06
C ASP A 84 -2.10 -5.97 -3.39
N LEU A 85 -2.09 -5.96 -2.06
CA LEU A 85 -1.87 -4.76 -1.24
C LEU A 85 -0.38 -4.53 -1.06
N GLY A 86 0.07 -3.31 -1.35
CA GLY A 86 1.40 -2.83 -0.99
C GLY A 86 1.29 -1.46 -0.33
N PHE A 87 2.13 -1.18 0.64
CA PHE A 87 2.14 0.12 1.31
C PHE A 87 3.50 0.48 1.86
N ARG A 88 3.72 1.79 2.01
CA ARG A 88 4.85 2.35 2.74
C ARG A 88 4.42 3.65 3.41
N VAL A 89 4.95 3.89 4.61
CA VAL A 89 4.60 5.03 5.44
C VAL A 89 5.87 5.82 5.77
N ALA A 90 5.78 7.16 5.72
CA ALA A 90 6.89 8.04 6.07
C ALA A 90 7.39 7.76 7.50
N GLU A 91 8.69 7.91 7.71
CA GLU A 91 9.30 7.71 9.03
C GLU A 91 8.61 8.54 10.12
N LYS A 92 8.34 9.83 9.82
CA LYS A 92 7.66 10.75 10.75
C LYS A 92 6.24 10.34 11.12
N ALA A 93 5.60 9.50 10.30
CA ALA A 93 4.24 9.02 10.51
C ALA A 93 4.19 7.57 11.00
N SER A 94 5.34 6.92 11.16
CA SER A 94 5.42 5.54 11.64
C SER A 94 5.10 5.44 13.13
N ARG A 95 4.72 4.24 13.59
CA ARG A 95 4.42 3.92 14.99
C ARG A 95 3.29 4.74 15.62
N ARG A 96 2.39 5.30 14.80
CA ARG A 96 1.23 6.09 15.24
C ARG A 96 -0.10 5.37 15.00
N GLY A 97 -0.07 4.13 14.58
CA GLY A 97 -1.26 3.36 14.22
C GLY A 97 -1.89 3.77 12.88
N LEU A 98 -1.33 4.73 12.16
CA LEU A 98 -1.87 5.24 10.90
C LEU A 98 -1.91 4.18 9.81
N ALA A 99 -0.86 3.37 9.70
CA ALA A 99 -0.80 2.31 8.68
C ALA A 99 -1.92 1.29 8.88
N THR A 100 -2.12 0.80 10.09
CA THR A 100 -3.19 -0.16 10.40
C THR A 100 -4.58 0.43 10.12
N ALA A 101 -4.84 1.65 10.60
CA ALA A 101 -6.12 2.33 10.36
C ALA A 101 -6.37 2.55 8.87
N THR A 102 -5.34 2.93 8.11
CA THR A 102 -5.45 3.18 6.68
C THR A 102 -5.67 1.87 5.90
N VAL A 103 -4.98 0.80 6.25
CA VAL A 103 -5.20 -0.52 5.63
C VAL A 103 -6.63 -0.99 5.86
N LEU A 104 -7.17 -0.81 7.07
CA LEU A 104 -8.58 -1.14 7.37
C LEU A 104 -9.54 -0.32 6.51
N HIS A 105 -9.30 0.98 6.37
CA HIS A 105 -10.10 1.84 5.50
C HIS A 105 -10.02 1.39 4.03
N LEU A 106 -8.81 1.08 3.55
CA LEU A 106 -8.61 0.59 2.19
C LEU A 106 -9.32 -0.75 1.95
N CYS A 107 -9.34 -1.65 2.92
CA CYS A 107 -10.09 -2.90 2.83
C CYS A 107 -11.60 -2.63 2.63
N THR A 108 -12.14 -1.63 3.32
CA THR A 108 -13.54 -1.21 3.13
C THR A 108 -13.78 -0.69 1.71
N LEU A 109 -12.90 0.22 1.23
CA LEU A 109 -12.98 0.74 -0.14
C LEU A 109 -12.87 -0.37 -1.19
N ALA A 110 -11.96 -1.32 -0.97
CA ALA A 110 -11.75 -2.45 -1.87
C ALA A 110 -13.05 -3.25 -2.06
N ALA A 111 -13.76 -3.51 -0.97
CA ALA A 111 -15.02 -4.24 -1.01
C ALA A 111 -16.17 -3.41 -1.58
N THR A 112 -16.34 -2.16 -1.13
CA THR A 112 -17.52 -1.33 -1.47
C THR A 112 -17.37 -0.61 -2.81
N ASP A 113 -16.21 -0.04 -3.09
CA ASP A 113 -15.99 0.83 -4.25
C ASP A 113 -15.38 0.08 -5.43
N TYR A 114 -14.52 -0.91 -5.17
CA TYR A 114 -13.82 -1.65 -6.22
C TYR A 114 -14.37 -3.05 -6.47
N GLY A 115 -15.33 -3.50 -5.67
CA GLY A 115 -15.98 -4.80 -5.85
C GLY A 115 -15.06 -6.00 -5.65
N LEU A 116 -13.99 -5.83 -4.88
CA LEU A 116 -13.03 -6.91 -4.62
C LEU A 116 -13.54 -7.83 -3.50
N THR A 117 -13.19 -9.09 -3.58
CA THR A 117 -13.56 -10.12 -2.59
C THR A 117 -12.37 -10.62 -1.80
N THR A 118 -11.15 -10.47 -2.34
CA THR A 118 -9.94 -10.97 -1.71
C THR A 118 -8.79 -9.98 -1.88
N LEU A 119 -8.04 -9.74 -0.80
CA LEU A 119 -6.76 -9.05 -0.88
C LEU A 119 -5.64 -10.00 -0.48
N ARG A 120 -4.53 -9.92 -1.20
CA ARG A 120 -3.28 -10.59 -0.85
C ARG A 120 -2.25 -9.55 -0.47
N ALA A 121 -1.32 -9.94 0.38
CA ALA A 121 -0.16 -9.11 0.72
C ALA A 121 1.03 -10.02 1.02
N ALA A 122 2.22 -9.45 1.04
CA ALA A 122 3.41 -10.16 1.44
C ALA A 122 4.32 -9.21 2.24
N ALA A 123 5.08 -9.77 3.16
CA ALA A 123 6.06 -9.02 3.94
C ALA A 123 7.30 -9.88 4.16
N ALA A 124 8.48 -9.26 4.06
CA ALA A 124 9.73 -9.92 4.41
C ALA A 124 9.71 -10.38 5.88
N LEU A 125 10.35 -11.51 6.17
CA LEU A 125 10.37 -12.07 7.53
C LEU A 125 10.89 -11.09 8.57
N ASP A 126 11.88 -10.28 8.19
CA ASP A 126 12.52 -9.29 9.06
C ASP A 126 11.80 -7.92 9.04
N ASN A 127 10.80 -7.74 8.21
CA ASN A 127 9.98 -6.52 8.21
C ASN A 127 8.86 -6.63 9.24
N THR A 128 9.23 -6.53 10.51
CA THR A 128 8.30 -6.67 11.64
C THR A 128 7.18 -5.62 11.59
N ALA A 129 7.49 -4.39 11.20
CA ALA A 129 6.51 -3.31 11.10
C ALA A 129 5.38 -3.66 10.14
N SER A 130 5.70 -4.10 8.92
CA SER A 130 4.71 -4.49 7.91
C SER A 130 3.90 -5.71 8.36
N ARG A 131 4.56 -6.73 8.92
CA ARG A 131 3.89 -7.92 9.43
C ARG A 131 2.90 -7.60 10.56
N THR A 132 3.29 -6.69 11.45
CA THR A 132 2.42 -6.22 12.54
C THR A 132 1.18 -5.51 11.99
N VAL A 133 1.34 -4.62 11.00
CA VAL A 133 0.22 -3.92 10.37
C VAL A 133 -0.75 -4.93 9.74
N LEU A 134 -0.25 -5.88 8.96
CA LEU A 134 -1.09 -6.89 8.30
C LEU A 134 -1.86 -7.73 9.32
N THR A 135 -1.20 -8.20 10.35
CA THR A 135 -1.84 -9.01 11.40
C THR A 135 -2.90 -8.22 12.16
N ARG A 136 -2.59 -6.98 12.55
CA ARG A 136 -3.55 -6.11 13.26
C ARG A 136 -4.75 -5.72 12.40
N ALA A 137 -4.53 -5.56 11.10
CA ALA A 137 -5.62 -5.29 10.16
C ALA A 137 -6.53 -6.51 9.93
N GLY A 138 -6.06 -7.72 10.23
CA GLY A 138 -6.85 -8.93 10.11
C GLY A 138 -6.43 -9.87 8.97
N PHE A 139 -5.32 -9.57 8.29
CA PHE A 139 -4.74 -10.51 7.33
C PHE A 139 -4.22 -11.74 8.05
N VAL A 140 -4.39 -12.90 7.44
CA VAL A 140 -3.90 -14.17 7.96
C VAL A 140 -2.79 -14.72 7.08
N PRO A 141 -1.74 -15.31 7.69
CA PRO A 141 -0.69 -15.97 6.91
C PRO A 141 -1.27 -17.11 6.08
N THR A 142 -0.81 -17.24 4.83
CA THR A 142 -1.21 -18.35 3.95
C THR A 142 -0.43 -19.64 4.21
N GLY A 143 0.68 -19.56 4.93
CA GLY A 143 1.64 -20.64 5.09
C GLY A 143 2.65 -20.73 3.94
N GLU A 144 2.52 -19.91 2.92
CA GLU A 144 3.45 -19.89 1.78
C GLU A 144 4.64 -18.98 2.07
N GLU A 145 5.85 -19.49 1.81
CA GLU A 145 7.03 -18.65 1.73
C GLU A 145 7.10 -17.99 0.35
N VAL A 146 7.43 -16.71 0.33
CA VAL A 146 7.60 -15.94 -0.90
C VAL A 146 8.98 -15.31 -0.94
N GLN A 147 9.46 -15.01 -2.14
CA GLN A 147 10.71 -14.27 -2.33
C GLN A 147 10.39 -12.82 -2.69
N LEU A 148 10.84 -11.90 -1.88
CA LEU A 148 10.69 -10.46 -2.07
C LEU A 148 12.05 -9.86 -2.37
N SER A 149 12.36 -9.70 -3.66
CA SER A 149 13.65 -9.18 -4.14
C SER A 149 14.84 -9.92 -3.52
N GLY A 150 14.78 -11.26 -3.51
CA GLY A 150 15.83 -12.11 -2.95
C GLY A 150 15.80 -12.29 -1.44
N ARG A 151 14.82 -11.71 -0.74
CA ARG A 151 14.63 -11.85 0.70
C ARG A 151 13.45 -12.77 0.99
N PRO A 152 13.57 -13.68 1.98
CA PRO A 152 12.45 -14.54 2.35
C PRO A 152 11.32 -13.73 3.00
N GLY A 153 10.09 -14.08 2.67
CA GLY A 153 8.91 -13.42 3.20
C GLY A 153 7.74 -14.40 3.36
N LEU A 154 6.65 -13.90 3.91
CA LEU A 154 5.40 -14.63 4.10
C LEU A 154 4.29 -13.99 3.29
N GLY A 155 3.44 -14.83 2.71
CA GLY A 155 2.18 -14.43 2.09
C GLY A 155 1.07 -14.29 3.13
N TYR A 156 0.16 -13.34 2.87
CA TYR A 156 -1.02 -13.04 3.68
C TYR A 156 -2.24 -12.91 2.79
N VAL A 157 -3.40 -13.20 3.35
CA VAL A 157 -4.67 -13.08 2.64
C VAL A 157 -5.74 -12.51 3.58
N TRP A 158 -6.66 -11.74 2.99
CA TRP A 158 -7.89 -11.30 3.64
C TRP A 158 -9.08 -11.57 2.73
N ASP A 159 -10.05 -12.28 3.26
CA ASP A 159 -11.36 -12.48 2.64
C ASP A 159 -12.25 -11.28 2.98
N LEU A 160 -12.47 -10.40 2.01
CA LEU A 160 -13.28 -9.19 2.17
C LEU A 160 -14.78 -9.49 2.30
N SER A 161 -15.23 -10.69 1.94
CA SER A 161 -16.63 -11.11 2.13
C SER A 161 -16.95 -11.33 3.61
N ARG A 162 -15.92 -11.52 4.44
CA ARG A 162 -16.03 -11.57 5.89
C ARG A 162 -15.72 -10.18 6.44
N GLY A 163 -16.64 -9.61 7.21
CA GLY A 163 -16.40 -8.33 7.90
C GLY A 163 -15.21 -8.41 8.87
N PRO A 164 -14.80 -7.29 9.46
CA PRO A 164 -13.60 -7.21 10.31
C PRO A 164 -13.59 -8.14 11.52
N ASN A 165 -14.72 -8.76 11.84
CA ASN A 165 -14.84 -9.74 12.95
C ASN A 165 -15.09 -11.17 12.43
N GLY A 166 -14.73 -11.49 11.19
CA GLY A 166 -14.90 -12.84 10.62
C GLY A 166 -16.36 -13.24 10.37
N ARG A 167 -17.29 -12.30 10.44
CA ARG A 167 -18.70 -12.53 10.11
C ARG A 167 -18.95 -12.28 8.64
N ALA A 168 -19.74 -13.14 8.00
CA ALA A 168 -20.20 -12.92 6.63
C ALA A 168 -20.97 -11.58 6.55
N ARG A 169 -20.67 -10.80 5.53
CA ARG A 169 -21.39 -9.55 5.23
C ARG A 169 -22.72 -9.84 4.53
#